data_537fd4f737edc0a7dedabb282a935758
#
_entry.id   537fd4f737edc0a7dedabb282a935758
#
_cell.length_a   1.000
_cell.length_b   1.000
_cell.length_c   1.000
_cell.angle_alpha   90.00
_cell.angle_beta   90.00
_cell.angle_gamma   90.00
#
_symmetry.space_group_name_H-M   'P 1'
#
loop_
_entity.id
_entity.type
_entity.pdbx_description
1 polymer ?
#
loop_
_entity_poly.entity_id
_entity_poly.type
_entity_poly.pdbx_seq_one_letter_code
_entity_poly.pdbx_strand_id
1 'polypeptide(L)'
;HFGGVDVYYTPFIRWEHGGLRRKDVRDLHPDANKVGHLVPQIIAASAEEAEQILAQVVPYGYQEVDLNMGCAFPMLVKKGKGCGLLPEPERVRGLLQVVERYPDISFSVKMRLGYENAAECMELLPVLNETRLSRVVVHARTGRQQYKGECNREAFLRFARECRHPVVYNGDVTTVESLSELQQGMPFLEGVMMGRGLLAAPWVAIEYHEGAAWSMERRMSSLRALHADLLDHYVQTLEGGEKQLLTKMKAFWEYIYPEGDRKCRKKIHKAQKMADYTQAVFQLLSGY
;
A
#
# COMPACT_ATOMS: atom_id res chain seq x y z
N HIS A 1 16.56 -4.66 3.87
CA HIS A 1 17.12 -3.93 5.02
C HIS A 1 16.34 -4.14 6.31
N PHE A 2 15.02 -4.38 6.21
CA PHE A 2 14.15 -4.52 7.39
C PHE A 2 13.49 -5.90 7.45
N GLY A 3 12.68 -6.31 6.48
CA GLY A 3 11.97 -7.59 6.49
C GLY A 3 10.72 -7.57 7.37
N GLY A 4 10.24 -8.77 7.74
CA GLY A 4 9.08 -8.95 8.61
C GLY A 4 7.70 -8.71 7.95
N VAL A 5 7.65 -8.49 6.64
CA VAL A 5 6.40 -8.34 5.88
C VAL A 5 6.15 -9.63 5.09
N ASP A 6 4.99 -10.25 5.31
CA ASP A 6 4.64 -11.52 4.67
C ASP A 6 4.20 -11.32 3.21
N VAL A 7 3.44 -10.25 2.93
CA VAL A 7 2.86 -9.97 1.61
C VAL A 7 3.06 -8.50 1.24
N TYR A 8 3.63 -8.27 0.07
CA TYR A 8 3.77 -6.95 -0.52
C TYR A 8 2.77 -6.75 -1.66
N TYR A 9 2.32 -5.52 -1.86
CA TYR A 9 1.45 -5.14 -2.96
C TYR A 9 2.13 -4.13 -3.85
N THR A 10 1.98 -4.27 -5.17
CA THR A 10 2.44 -3.22 -6.08
C THR A 10 1.63 -1.94 -5.89
N PRO A 11 2.15 -0.76 -6.27
CA PRO A 11 1.28 0.37 -6.59
C PRO A 11 0.23 -0.08 -7.60
N PHE A 12 -1.01 0.45 -7.50
CA PHE A 12 -2.06 -0.02 -8.39
C PHE A 12 -1.75 0.26 -9.87
N ILE A 13 -1.92 -0.78 -10.66
CA ILE A 13 -1.72 -0.83 -12.10
C ILE A 13 -3.03 -0.38 -12.76
N ARG A 14 -2.94 0.41 -13.81
CA ARG A 14 -4.12 0.92 -14.50
C ARG A 14 -3.93 0.94 -16.02
N TRP A 15 -5.05 0.74 -16.70
CA TRP A 15 -5.11 0.87 -18.14
C TRP A 15 -5.24 2.35 -18.54
N GLU A 16 -4.34 2.84 -19.40
CA GLU A 16 -4.35 4.21 -19.93
C GLU A 16 -3.82 4.21 -21.36
N HIS A 17 -4.49 4.96 -22.24
CA HIS A 17 -4.06 5.16 -23.62
C HIS A 17 -3.77 3.87 -24.39
N GLY A 18 -4.55 2.82 -24.15
CA GLY A 18 -4.40 1.53 -24.84
C GLY A 18 -3.34 0.59 -24.29
N GLY A 19 -2.81 0.84 -23.07
CA GLY A 19 -1.82 -0.04 -22.45
C GLY A 19 -1.54 0.26 -20.98
N LEU A 20 -0.58 -0.46 -20.41
CA LEU A 20 -0.03 -0.17 -19.09
C LEU A 20 0.99 0.99 -19.18
N ARG A 21 1.08 1.78 -18.13
CA ARG A 21 2.14 2.80 -18.03
C ARG A 21 3.51 2.14 -17.87
N ARG A 22 4.57 2.73 -18.43
CA ARG A 22 5.94 2.21 -18.29
C ARG A 22 6.34 1.93 -16.84
N LYS A 23 5.93 2.77 -15.91
CA LYS A 23 6.21 2.57 -14.48
C LYS A 23 5.50 1.34 -13.92
N ASP A 24 4.25 1.06 -14.35
CA ASP A 24 3.49 -0.10 -13.87
C ASP A 24 4.12 -1.39 -14.38
N VAL A 25 4.58 -1.40 -15.64
CA VAL A 25 5.34 -2.53 -16.21
C VAL A 25 6.62 -2.79 -15.43
N ARG A 26 7.38 -1.74 -15.10
CA ARG A 26 8.59 -1.88 -14.27
C ARG A 26 8.26 -2.44 -12.88
N ASP A 27 7.20 -1.93 -12.25
CA ASP A 27 6.80 -2.33 -10.89
C ASP A 27 6.26 -3.78 -10.87
N LEU A 28 5.84 -4.33 -12.02
CA LEU A 28 5.44 -5.73 -12.20
C LEU A 28 6.63 -6.68 -12.44
N HIS A 29 7.75 -6.19 -12.97
CA HIS A 29 8.81 -7.09 -13.42
C HIS A 29 9.44 -7.83 -12.23
N PRO A 30 9.51 -9.17 -12.24
CA PRO A 30 10.05 -9.94 -11.11
C PRO A 30 11.48 -9.55 -10.73
N ASP A 31 12.33 -9.25 -11.71
CA ASP A 31 13.72 -8.84 -11.45
C ASP A 31 13.84 -7.48 -10.73
N ALA A 32 12.81 -6.64 -10.81
CA ALA A 32 12.75 -5.37 -10.10
C ALA A 32 12.28 -5.52 -8.65
N ASN A 33 11.76 -6.69 -8.28
CA ASN A 33 11.12 -6.95 -6.99
C ASN A 33 11.77 -8.17 -6.31
N LYS A 34 12.62 -7.92 -5.33
CA LYS A 34 13.32 -8.98 -4.56
C LYS A 34 12.62 -9.23 -3.21
N VAL A 35 11.31 -9.46 -3.25
CA VAL A 35 10.50 -9.76 -2.06
C VAL A 35 9.94 -11.17 -2.14
N GLY A 36 9.66 -11.79 -0.99
CA GLY A 36 9.22 -13.18 -0.95
C GLY A 36 7.85 -13.41 -1.59
N HIS A 37 6.90 -12.50 -1.37
CA HIS A 37 5.55 -12.60 -1.89
C HIS A 37 5.06 -11.21 -2.33
N LEU A 38 4.87 -11.03 -3.62
CA LEU A 38 4.37 -9.79 -4.23
C LEU A 38 3.04 -10.04 -4.92
N VAL A 39 2.02 -9.27 -4.59
CA VAL A 39 0.69 -9.31 -5.19
C VAL A 39 0.50 -8.06 -6.06
N PRO A 40 0.32 -8.20 -7.38
CA PRO A 40 -0.09 -7.10 -8.24
C PRO A 40 -1.45 -6.55 -7.83
N GLN A 41 -1.54 -5.25 -7.60
CA GLN A 41 -2.82 -4.59 -7.36
C GLN A 41 -3.26 -3.88 -8.65
N ILE A 42 -4.49 -4.13 -9.11
CA ILE A 42 -5.05 -3.48 -10.30
C ILE A 42 -6.23 -2.58 -9.94
N ILE A 43 -6.50 -1.55 -10.74
CA ILE A 43 -7.64 -0.66 -10.56
C ILE A 43 -8.42 -0.53 -11.88
N ALA A 44 -9.67 -1.00 -11.88
CA ALA A 44 -10.56 -1.01 -13.03
C ALA A 44 -11.97 -0.54 -12.63
N ALA A 45 -12.77 -0.13 -13.61
CA ALA A 45 -14.18 0.23 -13.44
C ALA A 45 -15.14 -0.89 -13.88
N SER A 46 -14.66 -1.87 -14.66
CA SER A 46 -15.44 -3.00 -15.16
C SER A 46 -14.58 -4.25 -15.33
N ALA A 47 -15.21 -5.40 -15.56
CA ALA A 47 -14.52 -6.67 -15.82
C ALA A 47 -13.68 -6.59 -17.11
N GLU A 48 -14.18 -5.95 -18.16
CA GLU A 48 -13.46 -5.81 -19.44
C GLU A 48 -12.17 -5.00 -19.28
N GLU A 49 -12.20 -3.92 -18.50
CA GLU A 49 -10.99 -3.15 -18.21
C GLU A 49 -10.00 -3.95 -17.34
N ALA A 50 -10.52 -4.72 -16.37
CA ALA A 50 -9.69 -5.60 -15.56
C ALA A 50 -9.02 -6.68 -16.41
N GLU A 51 -9.74 -7.28 -17.38
CA GLU A 51 -9.18 -8.25 -18.33
C GLU A 51 -8.06 -7.67 -19.19
N GLN A 52 -8.21 -6.42 -19.67
CA GLN A 52 -7.16 -5.74 -20.43
C GLN A 52 -5.86 -5.61 -19.61
N ILE A 53 -5.99 -5.30 -18.31
CA ILE A 53 -4.84 -5.24 -17.40
C ILE A 53 -4.29 -6.64 -17.13
N LEU A 54 -5.14 -7.61 -16.84
CA LEU A 54 -4.74 -8.99 -16.52
C LEU A 54 -4.02 -9.66 -17.69
N ALA A 55 -4.43 -9.41 -18.94
CA ALA A 55 -3.74 -9.89 -20.13
C ALA A 55 -2.26 -9.45 -20.17
N GLN A 56 -1.90 -8.35 -19.50
CA GLN A 56 -0.52 -7.88 -19.38
C GLN A 56 0.16 -8.32 -18.07
N VAL A 57 -0.61 -8.66 -17.03
CA VAL A 57 -0.09 -9.07 -15.70
C VAL A 57 0.19 -10.56 -15.64
N VAL A 58 -0.73 -11.39 -16.15
CA VAL A 58 -0.65 -12.86 -16.11
C VAL A 58 0.66 -13.42 -16.70
N PRO A 59 1.18 -12.90 -17.83
CA PRO A 59 2.45 -13.38 -18.40
C PRO A 59 3.67 -13.27 -17.47
N TYR A 60 3.62 -12.46 -16.43
CA TYR A 60 4.69 -12.38 -15.42
C TYR A 60 4.65 -13.55 -14.40
N GLY A 61 3.64 -14.44 -14.48
CA GLY A 61 3.56 -15.63 -13.62
C GLY A 61 2.90 -15.40 -12.27
N TYR A 62 2.29 -14.24 -12.03
CA TYR A 62 1.54 -13.99 -10.80
C TYR A 62 0.28 -14.86 -10.71
N GLN A 63 0.11 -15.51 -9.56
CA GLN A 63 -1.05 -16.35 -9.26
C GLN A 63 -2.06 -15.66 -8.35
N GLU A 64 -1.72 -14.50 -7.83
CA GLU A 64 -2.60 -13.66 -7.01
C GLU A 64 -2.71 -12.27 -7.61
N VAL A 65 -3.90 -11.66 -7.52
CA VAL A 65 -4.15 -10.28 -7.95
C VAL A 65 -5.11 -9.61 -6.96
N ASP A 66 -4.84 -8.37 -6.60
CA ASP A 66 -5.72 -7.56 -5.75
C ASP A 66 -6.48 -6.51 -6.55
N LEU A 67 -7.79 -6.41 -6.33
CA LEU A 67 -8.67 -5.42 -6.95
C LEU A 67 -8.78 -4.19 -6.05
N ASN A 68 -8.29 -3.05 -6.51
CA ASN A 68 -8.37 -1.79 -5.77
C ASN A 68 -9.77 -1.16 -5.86
N MET A 69 -10.54 -1.26 -4.80
CA MET A 69 -11.81 -0.56 -4.60
C MET A 69 -11.71 0.45 -3.42
N GLY A 70 -10.51 0.97 -3.13
CA GLY A 70 -10.27 1.84 -1.98
C GLY A 70 -9.62 3.19 -2.31
N CYS A 71 -9.11 3.39 -3.53
CA CYS A 71 -8.47 4.65 -3.92
C CYS A 71 -9.51 5.79 -3.95
N ALA A 72 -9.23 6.86 -3.18
CA ALA A 72 -10.11 8.04 -3.07
C ALA A 72 -9.63 9.23 -3.93
N PHE A 73 -8.74 8.98 -4.90
CA PHE A 73 -8.26 10.05 -5.77
C PHE A 73 -9.39 10.58 -6.67
N PRO A 74 -9.74 11.87 -6.63
CA PRO A 74 -10.96 12.41 -7.23
C PRO A 74 -11.14 12.08 -8.72
N MET A 75 -10.05 12.11 -9.51
CA MET A 75 -10.12 11.79 -10.93
C MET A 75 -10.46 10.30 -11.20
N LEU A 76 -10.05 9.39 -10.33
CA LEU A 76 -10.38 7.97 -10.45
C LEU A 76 -11.81 7.70 -9.98
N VAL A 77 -12.20 8.32 -8.87
CA VAL A 77 -13.57 8.25 -8.34
C VAL A 77 -14.58 8.73 -9.38
N LYS A 78 -14.34 9.86 -10.05
CA LYS A 78 -15.21 10.38 -11.14
C LYS A 78 -15.34 9.40 -12.32
N LYS A 79 -14.34 8.54 -12.53
CA LYS A 79 -14.36 7.48 -13.55
C LYS A 79 -15.00 6.18 -13.03
N GLY A 80 -15.57 6.18 -11.83
CA GLY A 80 -16.14 5.00 -11.19
C GLY A 80 -15.11 3.92 -10.84
N LYS A 81 -13.89 4.34 -10.44
CA LYS A 81 -12.80 3.45 -10.00
C LYS A 81 -12.50 3.64 -8.52
N GLY A 82 -11.81 2.66 -7.94
CA GLY A 82 -11.46 2.70 -6.53
C GLY A 82 -12.70 2.81 -5.65
N CYS A 83 -12.71 3.68 -4.64
CA CYS A 83 -13.88 3.80 -3.77
C CYS A 83 -15.10 4.46 -4.43
N GLY A 84 -14.96 4.97 -5.66
CA GLY A 84 -16.11 5.43 -6.46
C GLY A 84 -17.03 4.30 -6.92
N LEU A 85 -16.65 3.04 -6.78
CA LEU A 85 -17.49 1.88 -7.03
C LEU A 85 -18.41 1.55 -5.83
N LEU A 86 -17.98 1.86 -4.61
CA LEU A 86 -18.60 1.34 -3.39
C LEU A 86 -20.08 1.69 -3.20
N PRO A 87 -20.58 2.87 -3.63
CA PRO A 87 -22.01 3.19 -3.54
C PRO A 87 -22.91 2.40 -4.49
N GLU A 88 -22.34 1.61 -5.42
CA GLU A 88 -23.09 0.96 -6.50
C GLU A 88 -22.82 -0.55 -6.53
N PRO A 89 -23.49 -1.38 -5.69
CA PRO A 89 -23.26 -2.83 -5.60
C PRO A 89 -23.31 -3.57 -6.93
N GLU A 90 -24.20 -3.18 -7.84
CA GLU A 90 -24.30 -3.81 -9.15
C GLU A 90 -23.08 -3.53 -10.05
N ARG A 91 -22.45 -2.38 -9.91
CA ARG A 91 -21.18 -2.11 -10.60
C ARG A 91 -20.03 -2.91 -10.02
N VAL A 92 -20.03 -3.09 -8.70
CA VAL A 92 -19.07 -3.98 -8.03
C VAL A 92 -19.28 -5.41 -8.51
N ARG A 93 -20.53 -5.89 -8.58
CA ARG A 93 -20.86 -7.21 -9.15
C ARG A 93 -20.36 -7.35 -10.59
N GLY A 94 -20.56 -6.33 -11.42
CA GLY A 94 -20.06 -6.29 -12.80
C GLY A 94 -18.55 -6.39 -12.88
N LEU A 95 -17.81 -5.67 -12.05
CA LEU A 95 -16.33 -5.77 -11.99
C LEU A 95 -15.90 -7.17 -11.54
N LEU A 96 -16.52 -7.71 -10.50
CA LEU A 96 -16.14 -8.99 -9.90
C LEU A 96 -16.41 -10.20 -10.81
N GLN A 97 -17.14 -10.06 -11.91
CA GLN A 97 -17.26 -11.11 -12.94
C GLN A 97 -15.89 -11.52 -13.52
N VAL A 98 -14.88 -10.66 -13.44
CA VAL A 98 -13.52 -11.01 -13.85
C VAL A 98 -12.95 -12.19 -13.07
N VAL A 99 -13.36 -12.38 -11.81
CA VAL A 99 -12.92 -13.49 -10.96
C VAL A 99 -13.27 -14.84 -11.55
N GLU A 100 -14.48 -14.97 -12.11
CA GLU A 100 -14.97 -16.20 -12.74
C GLU A 100 -14.26 -16.48 -14.08
N ARG A 101 -13.80 -15.42 -14.76
CA ARG A 101 -13.12 -15.54 -16.06
C ARG A 101 -11.65 -15.99 -15.93
N TYR A 102 -11.07 -15.87 -14.72
CA TYR A 102 -9.69 -16.27 -14.42
C TYR A 102 -9.64 -17.25 -13.24
N PRO A 103 -10.10 -18.50 -13.41
CA PRO A 103 -10.22 -19.49 -12.33
C PRO A 103 -8.87 -19.86 -11.68
N ASP A 104 -7.77 -19.73 -12.41
CA ASP A 104 -6.41 -20.05 -11.94
C ASP A 104 -5.77 -18.89 -11.16
N ILE A 105 -6.40 -17.72 -11.14
CA ILE A 105 -5.92 -16.57 -10.37
C ILE A 105 -6.69 -16.47 -9.04
N SER A 106 -5.96 -16.29 -7.96
CA SER A 106 -6.50 -16.00 -6.64
C SER A 106 -6.76 -14.50 -6.51
N PHE A 107 -8.01 -14.08 -6.34
CA PHE A 107 -8.33 -12.66 -6.23
C PHE A 107 -8.56 -12.23 -4.79
N SER A 108 -8.02 -11.08 -4.43
CA SER A 108 -8.39 -10.33 -3.24
C SER A 108 -8.97 -8.96 -3.61
N VAL A 109 -9.63 -8.33 -2.66
CA VAL A 109 -10.19 -6.98 -2.81
C VAL A 109 -9.63 -6.09 -1.73
N LYS A 110 -9.14 -4.90 -2.10
CA LYS A 110 -8.82 -3.85 -1.14
C LYS A 110 -9.80 -2.70 -1.25
N MET A 111 -10.60 -2.47 -0.19
CA MET A 111 -11.68 -1.50 -0.17
C MET A 111 -11.61 -0.55 1.02
N ARG A 112 -12.52 0.42 1.04
CA ARG A 112 -12.89 1.23 2.21
C ARG A 112 -14.26 0.80 2.73
N LEU A 113 -14.68 1.35 3.88
CA LEU A 113 -16.03 1.12 4.43
C LEU A 113 -17.14 1.67 3.51
N GLY A 114 -16.80 2.56 2.62
CA GLY A 114 -17.69 3.16 1.63
C GLY A 114 -17.04 4.39 1.03
N TYR A 115 -17.73 5.06 0.10
CA TYR A 115 -17.31 6.35 -0.43
C TYR A 115 -17.88 7.50 0.41
N GLU A 116 -19.21 7.60 0.54
CA GLU A 116 -19.90 8.65 1.28
C GLU A 116 -20.01 8.30 2.77
N ASN A 117 -20.44 7.08 3.10
CA ASN A 117 -20.67 6.65 4.47
C ASN A 117 -20.24 5.20 4.72
N ALA A 118 -20.05 4.85 5.99
CA ALA A 118 -19.53 3.55 6.40
C ALA A 118 -20.58 2.41 6.30
N ALA A 119 -21.85 2.69 6.05
CA ALA A 119 -22.86 1.66 5.90
C ALA A 119 -22.80 0.99 4.51
N GLU A 120 -22.23 1.65 3.52
CA GLU A 120 -22.10 1.12 2.16
C GLU A 120 -21.36 -0.22 2.11
N CYS A 121 -20.40 -0.48 3.02
CA CYS A 121 -19.73 -1.77 3.07
C CYS A 121 -20.70 -2.92 3.38
N MET A 122 -21.75 -2.68 4.13
CA MET A 122 -22.76 -3.71 4.44
C MET A 122 -23.66 -4.01 3.24
N GLU A 123 -23.93 -3.01 2.40
CA GLU A 123 -24.69 -3.18 1.15
C GLU A 123 -23.90 -3.99 0.11
N LEU A 124 -22.56 -3.96 0.20
CA LEU A 124 -21.67 -4.74 -0.67
C LEU A 124 -21.48 -6.19 -0.22
N LEU A 125 -21.75 -6.51 1.05
CA LEU A 125 -21.51 -7.85 1.60
C LEU A 125 -22.12 -9.00 0.80
N PRO A 126 -23.38 -8.92 0.32
CA PRO A 126 -23.95 -10.00 -0.50
C PRO A 126 -23.13 -10.27 -1.75
N VAL A 127 -22.70 -9.22 -2.45
CA VAL A 127 -21.91 -9.32 -3.68
C VAL A 127 -20.52 -9.92 -3.39
N LEU A 128 -19.87 -9.46 -2.33
CA LEU A 128 -18.54 -9.97 -1.93
C LEU A 128 -18.64 -11.44 -1.50
N ASN A 129 -19.63 -11.77 -0.66
CA ASN A 129 -19.82 -13.13 -0.12
C ASN A 129 -20.21 -14.17 -1.17
N GLU A 130 -20.77 -13.77 -2.31
CA GLU A 130 -21.09 -14.61 -3.46
C GLU A 130 -19.88 -14.83 -4.39
N THR A 131 -18.87 -13.95 -4.32
CA THR A 131 -17.68 -14.00 -5.19
C THR A 131 -16.57 -14.84 -4.54
N ARG A 132 -15.83 -15.61 -5.33
CA ARG A 132 -14.68 -16.40 -4.86
C ARG A 132 -13.45 -15.51 -4.62
N LEU A 133 -13.31 -14.96 -3.41
CA LEU A 133 -12.19 -14.13 -3.01
C LEU A 133 -11.30 -14.86 -2.00
N SER A 134 -9.99 -14.67 -2.09
CA SER A 134 -9.03 -15.18 -1.11
C SER A 134 -9.06 -14.38 0.18
N ARG A 135 -9.27 -13.07 0.10
CA ARG A 135 -9.37 -12.17 1.26
C ARG A 135 -9.99 -10.83 0.89
N VAL A 136 -10.45 -10.10 1.90
CA VAL A 136 -10.91 -8.72 1.76
C VAL A 136 -10.11 -7.82 2.72
N VAL A 137 -9.37 -6.86 2.16
CA VAL A 137 -8.63 -5.86 2.93
C VAL A 137 -9.47 -4.60 3.09
N VAL A 138 -9.79 -4.20 4.31
CA VAL A 138 -10.67 -3.07 4.57
C VAL A 138 -9.94 -1.93 5.29
N HIS A 139 -9.83 -0.78 4.61
CA HIS A 139 -9.43 0.45 5.27
C HIS A 139 -10.63 1.03 6.03
N ALA A 140 -10.50 1.09 7.36
CA ALA A 140 -11.59 1.48 8.27
C ALA A 140 -11.95 2.98 8.21
N ARG A 141 -12.00 3.56 7.00
CA ARG A 141 -12.43 4.94 6.68
C ARG A 141 -13.27 4.96 5.42
N THR A 142 -14.06 6.03 5.23
CA THR A 142 -14.74 6.28 3.96
C THR A 142 -13.83 6.96 2.94
N GLY A 143 -14.25 6.99 1.66
CA GLY A 143 -13.57 7.72 0.60
C GLY A 143 -13.47 9.21 0.87
N ARG A 144 -14.55 9.82 1.36
CA ARG A 144 -14.63 11.24 1.73
C ARG A 144 -13.67 11.64 2.82
N GLN A 145 -13.46 10.78 3.80
CA GLN A 145 -12.47 11.01 4.85
C GLN A 145 -11.03 11.07 4.30
N GLN A 146 -10.74 10.36 3.21
CA GLN A 146 -9.37 10.15 2.74
C GLN A 146 -8.47 9.60 3.87
N TYR A 147 -7.69 10.48 4.52
CA TYR A 147 -6.83 10.15 5.67
C TYR A 147 -7.14 11.00 6.91
N LYS A 148 -8.26 11.75 6.88
CA LYS A 148 -8.66 12.62 7.98
C LYS A 148 -9.55 11.87 8.97
N GLY A 149 -9.56 12.36 10.22
CA GLY A 149 -10.34 11.75 11.30
C GLY A 149 -9.85 10.36 11.67
N GLU A 150 -10.56 9.72 12.56
CA GLU A 150 -10.24 8.40 13.09
C GLU A 150 -10.79 7.26 12.23
N CYS A 151 -10.19 6.09 12.36
CA CYS A 151 -10.70 4.85 11.78
C CYS A 151 -11.98 4.42 12.51
N ASN A 152 -13.03 4.10 11.78
CA ASN A 152 -14.28 3.58 12.34
C ASN A 152 -14.15 2.06 12.57
N ARG A 153 -13.59 1.69 13.73
CA ARG A 153 -13.39 0.28 14.13
C ARG A 153 -14.72 -0.45 14.34
N GLU A 154 -15.75 0.23 14.77
CA GLU A 154 -17.08 -0.37 15.00
C GLU A 154 -17.70 -0.84 13.68
N ALA A 155 -17.76 0.03 12.67
CA ALA A 155 -18.25 -0.33 11.35
C ALA A 155 -17.39 -1.43 10.69
N PHE A 156 -16.06 -1.37 10.88
CA PHE A 156 -15.17 -2.44 10.43
C PHE A 156 -15.50 -3.79 11.10
N LEU A 157 -15.66 -3.81 12.42
CA LEU A 157 -16.00 -5.03 13.15
C LEU A 157 -17.35 -5.61 12.72
N ARG A 158 -18.33 -4.76 12.48
CA ARG A 158 -19.63 -5.20 11.96
C ARG A 158 -19.49 -5.88 10.61
N PHE A 159 -18.77 -5.24 9.67
CA PHE A 159 -18.47 -5.84 8.37
C PHE A 159 -17.72 -7.16 8.50
N ALA A 160 -16.63 -7.20 9.28
CA ALA A 160 -15.79 -8.37 9.41
C ALA A 160 -16.47 -9.60 9.99
N ARG A 161 -17.50 -9.42 10.87
CA ARG A 161 -18.29 -10.51 11.42
C ARG A 161 -19.24 -11.15 10.40
N GLU A 162 -19.69 -10.40 9.41
CA GLU A 162 -20.64 -10.86 8.39
C GLU A 162 -19.96 -11.26 7.07
N CYS A 163 -18.70 -10.87 6.89
CA CYS A 163 -17.89 -11.25 5.73
C CYS A 163 -17.49 -12.73 5.82
N ARG A 164 -17.75 -13.50 4.74
CA ARG A 164 -17.42 -14.94 4.65
C ARG A 164 -15.96 -15.20 4.29
N HIS A 165 -15.25 -14.19 3.85
CA HIS A 165 -13.83 -14.29 3.47
C HIS A 165 -12.91 -13.92 4.63
N PRO A 166 -11.65 -14.37 4.61
CA PRO A 166 -10.61 -13.86 5.49
C PRO A 166 -10.52 -12.32 5.37
N VAL A 167 -10.56 -11.62 6.51
CA VAL A 167 -10.55 -10.15 6.56
C VAL A 167 -9.21 -9.66 7.08
N VAL A 168 -8.63 -8.70 6.37
CA VAL A 168 -7.40 -7.99 6.74
C VAL A 168 -7.75 -6.55 7.12
N TYR A 169 -7.33 -6.11 8.30
CA TYR A 169 -7.52 -4.74 8.77
C TYR A 169 -6.50 -3.80 8.14
N ASN A 170 -6.94 -2.62 7.73
CA ASN A 170 -6.07 -1.52 7.36
C ASN A 170 -6.53 -0.22 8.02
N GLY A 171 -5.60 0.54 8.59
CA GLY A 171 -5.87 1.87 9.15
C GLY A 171 -5.08 2.17 10.42
N ASP A 172 -4.29 3.25 10.39
CA ASP A 172 -3.57 3.89 11.51
C ASP A 172 -2.73 2.94 12.41
N VAL A 173 -2.26 1.83 11.87
CA VAL A 173 -1.29 0.97 12.55
C VAL A 173 0.11 1.49 12.21
N THR A 174 0.82 1.99 13.21
CA THR A 174 2.10 2.70 13.04
C THR A 174 3.21 2.23 13.96
N THR A 175 2.88 1.44 14.99
CA THR A 175 3.83 0.93 16.00
C THR A 175 3.57 -0.54 16.29
N VAL A 176 4.55 -1.21 16.93
CA VAL A 176 4.43 -2.60 17.39
C VAL A 176 3.27 -2.74 18.39
N GLU A 177 3.14 -1.77 19.30
CA GLU A 177 2.06 -1.76 20.30
C GLU A 177 0.70 -1.70 19.63
N SER A 178 0.49 -0.78 18.67
CA SER A 178 -0.78 -0.65 17.95
C SER A 178 -1.12 -1.90 17.13
N LEU A 179 -0.11 -2.60 16.61
CA LEU A 179 -0.27 -3.88 15.91
C LEU A 179 -0.67 -4.99 16.89
N SER A 180 0.01 -5.07 18.03
CA SER A 180 -0.27 -6.06 19.09
C SER A 180 -1.66 -5.89 19.70
N GLU A 181 -2.04 -4.67 20.04
CA GLU A 181 -3.38 -4.34 20.56
C GLU A 181 -4.48 -4.72 19.58
N LEU A 182 -4.25 -4.46 18.29
CA LEU A 182 -5.23 -4.79 17.25
C LEU A 182 -5.41 -6.29 17.10
N GLN A 183 -4.32 -7.06 17.09
CA GLN A 183 -4.39 -8.52 17.00
C GLN A 183 -5.02 -9.15 18.25
N GLN A 184 -4.69 -8.66 19.45
CA GLN A 184 -5.30 -9.12 20.68
C GLN A 184 -6.82 -8.81 20.73
N GLY A 185 -7.20 -7.62 20.28
CA GLY A 185 -8.60 -7.20 20.22
C GLY A 185 -9.43 -7.86 19.11
N MET A 186 -8.77 -8.35 18.06
CA MET A 186 -9.40 -8.96 16.88
C MET A 186 -8.65 -10.21 16.40
N PRO A 187 -8.57 -11.29 17.20
CA PRO A 187 -7.78 -12.47 16.87
C PRO A 187 -8.30 -13.27 15.66
N PHE A 188 -9.49 -12.94 15.16
CA PHE A 188 -10.09 -13.57 13.98
C PHE A 188 -9.60 -12.97 12.65
N LEU A 189 -8.82 -11.88 12.68
CA LEU A 189 -8.27 -11.28 11.47
C LEU A 189 -7.24 -12.19 10.81
N GLU A 190 -7.28 -12.27 9.49
CA GLU A 190 -6.24 -12.91 8.69
C GLU A 190 -4.90 -12.17 8.81
N GLY A 191 -4.95 -10.84 8.95
CA GLY A 191 -3.76 -10.04 9.09
C GLY A 191 -4.05 -8.55 9.19
N VAL A 192 -2.96 -7.79 9.15
CA VAL A 192 -2.98 -6.33 9.19
C VAL A 192 -2.17 -5.76 8.04
N MET A 193 -2.80 -4.92 7.22
CA MET A 193 -2.11 -4.17 6.17
C MET A 193 -1.64 -2.83 6.69
N MET A 194 -0.35 -2.59 6.62
CA MET A 194 0.26 -1.33 6.97
C MET A 194 0.66 -0.54 5.71
N GLY A 195 0.36 0.74 5.67
CA GLY A 195 0.81 1.65 4.61
C GLY A 195 1.81 2.68 5.16
N ARG A 196 1.32 3.88 5.45
CA ARG A 196 2.12 5.00 5.94
C ARG A 196 2.92 4.69 7.22
N GLY A 197 2.35 3.85 8.11
CA GLY A 197 3.05 3.43 9.33
C GLY A 197 4.35 2.67 9.02
N LEU A 198 4.30 1.72 8.08
CA LEU A 198 5.50 0.99 7.66
C LEU A 198 6.50 1.86 6.89
N LEU A 199 6.01 2.85 6.12
CA LEU A 199 6.89 3.83 5.49
C LEU A 199 7.58 4.73 6.54
N ALA A 200 6.86 5.13 7.59
CA ALA A 200 7.40 5.98 8.65
C ALA A 200 8.42 5.25 9.52
N ALA A 201 8.14 4.00 9.86
CA ALA A 201 8.94 3.15 10.73
C ALA A 201 9.09 1.74 10.13
N PRO A 202 10.00 1.57 9.15
CA PRO A 202 10.09 0.31 8.37
C PRO A 202 10.55 -0.90 9.19
N TRP A 203 11.00 -0.69 10.41
CA TRP A 203 11.37 -1.74 11.38
C TRP A 203 10.19 -2.36 12.13
N VAL A 204 8.98 -1.75 12.11
CA VAL A 204 7.84 -2.19 12.93
C VAL A 204 7.45 -3.64 12.66
N ALA A 205 7.42 -4.06 11.40
CA ALA A 205 7.03 -5.43 11.06
C ALA A 205 8.02 -6.46 11.61
N ILE A 206 9.32 -6.24 11.43
CA ILE A 206 10.34 -7.17 11.93
C ILE A 206 10.43 -7.18 13.46
N GLU A 207 10.32 -6.04 14.11
CA GLU A 207 10.29 -5.94 15.57
C GLU A 207 9.10 -6.67 16.17
N TYR A 208 7.96 -6.61 15.50
CA TYR A 208 6.79 -7.36 15.90
C TYR A 208 7.04 -8.89 15.84
N HIS A 209 7.63 -9.39 14.76
CA HIS A 209 7.96 -10.80 14.59
C HIS A 209 9.07 -11.28 15.53
N GLU A 210 10.09 -10.45 15.79
CA GLU A 210 11.16 -10.76 16.73
C GLU A 210 10.68 -10.70 18.20
N GLY A 211 9.52 -10.06 18.46
CA GLY A 211 9.02 -9.81 19.81
C GLY A 211 9.88 -8.86 20.63
N ALA A 212 10.77 -8.11 20.00
CA ALA A 212 11.72 -7.21 20.64
C ALA A 212 11.98 -5.98 19.79
N ALA A 213 11.97 -4.81 20.43
CA ALA A 213 12.34 -3.55 19.78
C ALA A 213 13.84 -3.53 19.43
N TRP A 214 14.18 -3.09 18.23
CA TRP A 214 15.56 -2.83 17.85
C TRP A 214 16.14 -1.64 18.60
N SER A 215 17.43 -1.71 18.90
CA SER A 215 18.14 -0.51 19.38
C SER A 215 18.07 0.61 18.35
N MET A 216 18.12 1.86 18.79
CA MET A 216 18.15 3.01 17.89
C MET A 216 19.35 2.94 16.93
N GLU A 217 20.50 2.47 17.39
CA GLU A 217 21.66 2.23 16.56
C GLU A 217 21.37 1.26 15.41
N ARG A 218 20.70 0.09 15.67
CA ARG A 218 20.31 -0.89 14.64
C ARG A 218 19.34 -0.27 13.64
N ARG A 219 18.32 0.45 14.12
CA ARG A 219 17.34 1.16 13.25
C ARG A 219 18.03 2.15 12.32
N MET A 220 18.92 3.00 12.87
CA MET A 220 19.63 4.01 12.10
C MET A 220 20.67 3.41 11.15
N SER A 221 21.33 2.35 11.52
CA SER A 221 22.25 1.61 10.65
C SER A 221 21.53 1.03 9.43
N SER A 222 20.39 0.36 9.65
CA SER A 222 19.56 -0.20 8.57
C SER A 222 18.99 0.91 7.66
N LEU A 223 18.60 2.05 8.24
CA LEU A 223 18.10 3.19 7.48
C LEU A 223 19.20 3.86 6.64
N ARG A 224 20.44 3.95 7.17
CA ARG A 224 21.60 4.42 6.41
C ARG A 224 21.88 3.50 5.20
N ALA A 225 21.85 2.18 5.43
CA ALA A 225 22.07 1.21 4.37
C ALA A 225 21.00 1.32 3.27
N LEU A 226 19.72 1.36 3.63
CA LEU A 226 18.62 1.56 2.68
C LEU A 226 18.78 2.87 1.89
N HIS A 227 19.13 3.97 2.56
CA HIS A 227 19.34 5.27 1.91
C HIS A 227 20.52 5.24 0.94
N ALA A 228 21.62 4.57 1.31
CA ALA A 228 22.80 4.45 0.46
C ALA A 228 22.48 3.63 -0.81
N ASP A 229 21.84 2.48 -0.66
CA ASP A 229 21.46 1.63 -1.81
C ASP A 229 20.50 2.35 -2.76
N LEU A 230 19.55 3.11 -2.20
CA LEU A 230 18.64 3.90 -3.03
C LEU A 230 19.35 5.03 -3.78
N LEU A 231 20.29 5.69 -3.12
CA LEU A 231 21.12 6.72 -3.75
C LEU A 231 21.95 6.15 -4.88
N ASP A 232 22.65 5.04 -4.65
CA ASP A 232 23.48 4.35 -5.65
C ASP A 232 22.63 3.90 -6.85
N HIS A 233 21.46 3.31 -6.59
CA HIS A 233 20.53 2.93 -7.65
C HIS A 233 20.11 4.14 -8.49
N TYR A 234 19.77 5.26 -7.89
CA TYR A 234 19.33 6.45 -8.62
C TYR A 234 20.49 7.13 -9.37
N VAL A 235 21.71 7.11 -8.82
CA VAL A 235 22.92 7.59 -9.53
C VAL A 235 23.14 6.81 -10.82
N GLN A 236 22.89 5.49 -10.80
CA GLN A 236 23.10 4.62 -11.95
C GLN A 236 21.95 4.67 -12.98
N THR A 237 20.72 4.99 -12.55
CA THR A 237 19.52 4.83 -13.39
C THR A 237 18.87 6.13 -13.84
N LEU A 238 19.16 7.27 -13.18
CA LEU A 238 18.56 8.55 -13.52
C LEU A 238 19.42 9.32 -14.53
N GLU A 239 18.79 9.82 -15.60
CA GLU A 239 19.46 10.54 -16.69
C GLU A 239 19.39 12.07 -16.54
N GLY A 240 18.55 12.59 -15.62
CA GLY A 240 18.28 14.02 -15.44
C GLY A 240 19.24 14.76 -14.50
N GLY A 241 20.41 14.15 -14.20
CA GLY A 241 21.48 14.76 -13.42
C GLY A 241 21.10 15.06 -11.95
N GLU A 242 21.92 15.92 -11.30
CA GLU A 242 21.83 16.21 -9.87
C GLU A 242 20.44 16.71 -9.43
N LYS A 243 19.78 17.54 -10.23
CA LYS A 243 18.46 18.08 -9.89
C LYS A 243 17.38 17.00 -9.78
N GLN A 244 17.41 16.04 -10.71
CA GLN A 244 16.46 14.92 -10.69
C GLN A 244 16.77 13.99 -9.50
N LEU A 245 18.03 13.66 -9.31
CA LEU A 245 18.51 12.86 -8.18
C LEU A 245 18.07 13.47 -6.85
N LEU A 246 18.34 14.75 -6.64
CA LEU A 246 17.98 15.46 -5.43
C LEU A 246 16.44 15.45 -5.19
N THR A 247 15.64 15.62 -6.24
CA THR A 247 14.18 15.55 -6.15
C THR A 247 13.71 14.17 -5.68
N LYS A 248 14.28 13.10 -6.24
CA LYS A 248 13.97 11.72 -5.87
C LYS A 248 14.40 11.39 -4.44
N MET A 249 15.61 11.78 -4.05
CA MET A 249 16.13 11.53 -2.72
C MET A 249 15.38 12.31 -1.63
N LYS A 250 14.88 13.51 -1.92
CA LYS A 250 14.03 14.27 -0.99
C LYS A 250 12.68 13.58 -0.75
N ALA A 251 12.08 12.98 -1.79
CA ALA A 251 10.82 12.28 -1.66
C ALA A 251 10.90 11.08 -0.70
N PHE A 252 12.07 10.44 -0.57
CA PHE A 252 12.32 9.41 0.42
C PHE A 252 11.99 9.87 1.85
N TRP A 253 12.30 11.13 2.18
CA TRP A 253 12.13 11.69 3.53
C TRP A 253 10.71 12.25 3.78
N GLU A 254 9.78 12.17 2.85
CA GLU A 254 8.41 12.64 3.08
C GLU A 254 7.72 11.86 4.19
N TYR A 255 7.96 10.55 4.25
CA TYR A 255 7.31 9.63 5.18
C TYR A 255 8.25 9.01 6.20
N ILE A 256 9.49 8.71 5.82
CA ILE A 256 10.45 7.97 6.63
C ILE A 256 10.94 8.78 7.80
N TYR A 257 10.97 8.14 8.97
CA TYR A 257 11.49 8.67 10.23
C TYR A 257 10.97 10.09 10.53
N PRO A 258 9.64 10.29 10.62
CA PRO A 258 9.03 11.62 10.83
C PRO A 258 9.38 12.24 12.18
N GLU A 259 9.71 11.43 13.19
CA GLU A 259 10.15 11.82 14.53
C GLU A 259 11.61 12.30 14.58
N GLY A 260 12.38 12.12 13.52
CA GLY A 260 13.76 12.59 13.42
C GLY A 260 13.89 14.11 13.58
N ASP A 261 15.11 14.60 13.92
CA ASP A 261 15.34 16.03 14.20
C ASP A 261 14.73 16.95 13.14
N ARG A 262 13.82 17.80 13.58
CA ARG A 262 13.05 18.71 12.72
C ARG A 262 13.92 19.69 11.93
N LYS A 263 15.07 20.12 12.51
CA LYS A 263 15.97 21.07 11.83
C LYS A 263 16.71 20.37 10.70
N CYS A 264 17.18 19.15 10.95
CA CYS A 264 17.85 18.33 9.94
C CYS A 264 16.88 17.97 8.80
N ARG A 265 15.65 17.52 9.09
CA ARG A 265 14.62 17.25 8.09
C ARG A 265 14.32 18.49 7.23
N LYS A 266 14.20 19.67 7.85
CA LYS A 266 13.98 20.93 7.12
C LYS A 266 15.17 21.27 6.20
N LYS A 267 16.42 21.00 6.63
CA LYS A 267 17.62 21.18 5.78
C LYS A 267 17.57 20.23 4.57
N ILE A 268 17.25 18.96 4.79
CA ILE A 268 17.07 17.96 3.71
C ILE A 268 16.09 18.47 2.65
N HIS A 269 14.89 18.88 3.06
CA HIS A 269 13.88 19.35 2.10
C HIS A 269 14.26 20.65 1.39
N LYS A 270 15.05 21.53 2.02
CA LYS A 270 15.50 22.80 1.46
C LYS A 270 16.78 22.71 0.64
N ALA A 271 17.54 21.63 0.73
CA ALA A 271 18.80 21.48 0.02
C ALA A 271 18.63 21.72 -1.49
N GLN A 272 19.54 22.47 -2.09
CA GLN A 272 19.57 22.74 -3.54
C GLN A 272 20.73 22.02 -4.23
N LYS A 273 21.68 21.48 -3.46
CA LYS A 273 22.85 20.73 -3.93
C LYS A 273 22.93 19.39 -3.19
N MET A 274 23.49 18.37 -3.83
CA MET A 274 23.69 17.07 -3.19
C MET A 274 24.58 17.14 -1.97
N ALA A 275 25.61 17.99 -1.96
CA ALA A 275 26.50 18.17 -0.81
C ALA A 275 25.71 18.60 0.45
N ASP A 276 24.83 19.62 0.33
CA ASP A 276 24.01 20.10 1.44
C ASP A 276 23.03 19.04 1.92
N TYR A 277 22.44 18.29 0.96
CA TYR A 277 21.52 17.17 1.21
C TYR A 277 22.24 16.07 2.00
N THR A 278 23.38 15.60 1.52
CA THR A 278 24.16 14.52 2.15
C THR A 278 24.60 14.91 3.57
N GLN A 279 25.07 16.15 3.76
CA GLN A 279 25.44 16.65 5.08
C GLN A 279 24.25 16.68 6.06
N ALA A 280 23.07 17.10 5.58
CA ALA A 280 21.86 17.13 6.40
C ALA A 280 21.36 15.73 6.76
N VAL A 281 21.44 14.76 5.83
CA VAL A 281 21.13 13.35 6.07
C VAL A 281 22.11 12.75 7.09
N PHE A 282 23.40 12.99 6.91
CA PHE A 282 24.40 12.53 7.86
C PHE A 282 24.09 13.05 9.29
N GLN A 283 23.81 14.35 9.44
CA GLN A 283 23.43 14.94 10.74
C GLN A 283 22.17 14.28 11.33
N LEU A 284 21.16 13.98 10.49
CA LEU A 284 19.92 13.35 10.94
C LEU A 284 20.15 11.93 11.48
N LEU A 285 21.04 11.17 10.86
CA LEU A 285 21.26 9.75 11.15
C LEU A 285 22.45 9.47 12.09
N SER A 286 23.26 10.49 12.44
CA SER A 286 24.46 10.34 13.28
C SER A 286 24.23 10.67 14.76
N GLY A 287 23.04 11.07 15.13
CA GLY A 287 22.71 11.46 16.51
C GLY A 287 22.56 10.28 17.50
N TYR A 288 22.89 9.05 17.05
CA TYR A 288 22.72 7.84 17.84
C TYR A 288 23.89 6.89 17.74
#